data_386e7df474c64c6ae761b9d94e96724a
#
_entry.id   386e7df474c64c6ae761b9d94e96724a
#
_cell.length_a   1.000
_cell.length_b   1.000
_cell.length_c   1.000
_cell.angle_alpha   90.00
_cell.angle_beta   90.00
_cell.angle_gamma   90.00
#
_symmetry.space_group_name_H-M   'P 1'
#
loop_
_entity.id
_entity.type
_entity.pdbx_description
1 polymer ?
#
loop_
_entity_poly.entity_id
_entity_poly.type
_entity_poly.pdbx_seq_one_letter_code
_entity_poly.pdbx_strand_id
1 'polypeptide(L)'
;MTPEQQKKFKYWQWRTIIGTMVGYIFFYLIRKNFSFAMPGLTAEYGITKASLGIILSLGGFLYGLSKLLNGILADRVNGRWHMVVGLVGSTITAFGIGFGTIIITKLTGIPEGSTADFVSKFVLLISVFYIINQIFQGCGFPPCSRLIPRWVPASELATKMSLWNTSHSIGAGLACLCGIFIMGMMGSDMSGNADVIASIATNLNKETTDPAVISAAQNYGAWKWMFIIPGIIAAFGIIFTAVVLRDTPKSVGLPELSEGNKKEESTETSAELSAFIRKHVWKNPIIWALAIADFFVYVIRFAVLDWGPTFLREHCGMSAEWAGVTVFVFEIFGVIGMLIAGWASDKLFNGRSARTCLICMVGALISIIGFIALQKGGANPIVLLFVLALAGAFIYGPQALIGVISSNHATRKGSATALGIIGFVSYVSVLVSGWGFGLIADSEYGWNGVFVAMVIMAVIGALIFVPMWKMKRDAYSEE
;
A
#
# COMPACT_ATOMS: atom_id res chain seq x y z
N MET A 1 -36.13 -0.89 7.16
CA MET A 1 -35.85 -2.33 6.89
C MET A 1 -36.62 -3.20 7.86
N THR A 2 -37.26 -4.26 7.40
CA THR A 2 -37.87 -5.29 8.26
C THR A 2 -36.78 -6.07 9.02
N PRO A 3 -37.10 -6.81 10.11
CA PRO A 3 -36.11 -7.62 10.82
C PRO A 3 -35.37 -8.63 9.94
N GLU A 4 -36.07 -9.22 8.98
CA GLU A 4 -35.48 -10.14 8.00
C GLU A 4 -34.51 -9.41 7.04
N GLN A 5 -34.90 -8.24 6.55
CA GLN A 5 -34.03 -7.40 5.72
C GLN A 5 -32.79 -6.94 6.47
N GLN A 6 -32.92 -6.63 7.79
CA GLN A 6 -31.78 -6.26 8.62
C GLN A 6 -30.77 -7.41 8.77
N LYS A 7 -31.28 -8.65 8.98
CA LYS A 7 -30.42 -9.84 9.06
C LYS A 7 -29.69 -10.07 7.73
N LYS A 8 -30.41 -9.99 6.62
CA LYS A 8 -29.85 -10.13 5.26
C LYS A 8 -28.86 -9.02 4.96
N PHE A 9 -29.13 -7.79 5.36
CA PHE A 9 -28.23 -6.64 5.19
C PHE A 9 -26.93 -6.86 5.97
N LYS A 10 -26.98 -7.25 7.25
CA LYS A 10 -25.80 -7.53 8.08
C LYS A 10 -24.93 -8.65 7.51
N TYR A 11 -25.53 -9.70 6.94
CA TYR A 11 -24.82 -10.75 6.21
C TYR A 11 -24.04 -10.18 5.02
N TRP A 12 -24.69 -9.38 4.17
CA TRP A 12 -24.06 -8.79 3.00
C TRP A 12 -23.02 -7.72 3.35
N GLN A 13 -23.24 -6.97 4.42
CA GLN A 13 -22.27 -6.02 4.95
C GLN A 13 -20.93 -6.71 5.29
N TRP A 14 -20.99 -7.77 6.11
CA TRP A 14 -19.79 -8.52 6.44
C TRP A 14 -19.17 -9.23 5.24
N ARG A 15 -19.99 -9.78 4.39
CA ARG A 15 -19.55 -10.42 3.14
C ARG A 15 -18.81 -9.43 2.25
N THR A 16 -19.27 -8.19 2.14
CA THR A 16 -18.59 -7.14 1.37
C THR A 16 -17.29 -6.71 2.03
N ILE A 17 -17.28 -6.49 3.35
CA ILE A 17 -16.06 -6.11 4.07
C ILE A 17 -14.98 -7.20 3.91
N ILE A 18 -15.30 -8.44 4.25
CA ILE A 18 -14.36 -9.57 4.15
C ILE A 18 -13.98 -9.82 2.68
N GLY A 19 -14.94 -9.77 1.78
CA GLY A 19 -14.71 -9.98 0.35
C GLY A 19 -13.77 -8.93 -0.26
N THR A 20 -13.91 -7.67 0.12
CA THR A 20 -12.99 -6.61 -0.32
C THR A 20 -11.63 -6.69 0.36
N MET A 21 -11.56 -7.11 1.65
CA MET A 21 -10.29 -7.36 2.34
C MET A 21 -9.49 -8.47 1.65
N VAL A 22 -10.10 -9.63 1.45
CA VAL A 22 -9.46 -10.78 0.79
C VAL A 22 -9.11 -10.44 -0.66
N GLY A 23 -10.01 -9.78 -1.39
CA GLY A 23 -9.75 -9.30 -2.74
C GLY A 23 -8.53 -8.37 -2.79
N TYR A 24 -8.38 -7.47 -1.82
CA TYR A 24 -7.25 -6.55 -1.75
C TYR A 24 -5.94 -7.25 -1.34
N ILE A 25 -6.00 -8.32 -0.54
CA ILE A 25 -4.85 -9.18 -0.24
C ILE A 25 -4.30 -9.81 -1.52
N PHE A 26 -5.14 -10.27 -2.46
CA PHE A 26 -4.68 -10.80 -3.75
C PHE A 26 -3.92 -9.76 -4.57
N PHE A 27 -4.31 -8.48 -4.54
CA PHE A 27 -3.52 -7.41 -5.14
C PHE A 27 -2.13 -7.28 -4.50
N TYR A 28 -2.05 -7.37 -3.16
CA TYR A 28 -0.78 -7.27 -2.45
C TYR A 28 0.18 -8.43 -2.74
N LEU A 29 -0.34 -9.64 -2.90
CA LEU A 29 0.46 -10.81 -3.27
C LEU A 29 1.22 -10.63 -4.59
N ILE A 30 0.69 -9.85 -5.53
CA ILE A 30 1.35 -9.57 -6.82
C ILE A 30 2.21 -8.29 -6.75
N ARG A 31 1.86 -7.32 -5.93
CA ARG A 31 2.47 -5.99 -5.91
C ARG A 31 3.93 -5.97 -5.46
N LYS A 32 4.29 -6.76 -4.45
CA LYS A 32 5.60 -6.73 -3.79
C LYS A 32 6.62 -7.70 -4.38
N ASN A 33 6.23 -8.51 -5.33
CA ASN A 33 7.03 -9.59 -5.89
C ASN A 33 8.33 -9.11 -6.54
N PHE A 34 8.29 -7.95 -7.20
CA PHE A 34 9.43 -7.40 -7.90
C PHE A 34 10.63 -7.16 -6.97
N SER A 35 10.38 -6.61 -5.78
CA SER A 35 11.44 -6.36 -4.79
C SER A 35 12.13 -7.64 -4.33
N PHE A 36 11.38 -8.74 -4.20
CA PHE A 36 11.94 -10.05 -3.83
C PHE A 36 12.68 -10.73 -4.99
N ALA A 37 12.29 -10.44 -6.24
CA ALA A 37 12.94 -10.98 -7.43
C ALA A 37 14.26 -10.25 -7.79
N MET A 38 14.43 -9.00 -7.37
CA MET A 38 15.60 -8.17 -7.73
C MET A 38 16.95 -8.83 -7.48
N PRO A 39 17.21 -9.46 -6.32
CA PRO A 39 18.52 -10.12 -6.08
C PRO A 39 18.82 -11.21 -7.11
N GLY A 40 17.83 -12.04 -7.46
CA GLY A 40 17.95 -13.08 -8.49
C GLY A 40 18.19 -12.47 -9.88
N LEU A 41 17.45 -11.44 -10.26
CA LEU A 41 17.63 -10.74 -11.53
C LEU A 41 19.04 -10.12 -11.66
N THR A 42 19.57 -9.56 -10.57
CA THR A 42 20.93 -9.03 -10.56
C THR A 42 21.97 -10.15 -10.65
N ALA A 43 21.78 -11.24 -9.89
CA ALA A 43 22.75 -12.34 -9.87
C ALA A 43 22.81 -13.11 -11.20
N GLU A 44 21.66 -13.43 -11.78
CA GLU A 44 21.58 -14.29 -12.97
C GLU A 44 21.85 -13.54 -14.28
N TYR A 45 21.40 -12.28 -14.39
CA TYR A 45 21.46 -11.50 -15.65
C TYR A 45 22.36 -10.27 -15.58
N GLY A 46 22.96 -9.97 -14.44
CA GLY A 46 23.81 -8.77 -14.25
C GLY A 46 23.02 -7.45 -14.34
N ILE A 47 21.68 -7.47 -14.15
CA ILE A 47 20.89 -6.26 -14.18
C ILE A 47 21.25 -5.38 -12.99
N THR A 48 21.65 -4.15 -13.24
CA THR A 48 22.14 -3.25 -12.20
C THR A 48 21.03 -2.84 -11.22
N LYS A 49 21.40 -2.65 -9.96
CA LYS A 49 20.47 -2.13 -8.94
C LYS A 49 19.87 -0.77 -9.34
N ALA A 50 20.66 0.07 -10.04
CA ALA A 50 20.18 1.36 -10.55
C ALA A 50 19.05 1.18 -11.55
N SER A 51 19.18 0.28 -12.53
CA SER A 51 18.13 -0.02 -13.53
C SER A 51 16.86 -0.54 -12.86
N LEU A 52 16.99 -1.48 -11.92
CA LEU A 52 15.85 -2.02 -11.16
C LEU A 52 15.21 -0.96 -10.27
N GLY A 53 16.01 -0.08 -9.66
CA GLY A 53 15.54 1.06 -8.87
C GLY A 53 14.73 2.07 -9.67
N ILE A 54 15.14 2.37 -10.90
CA ILE A 54 14.38 3.24 -11.83
C ILE A 54 13.01 2.63 -12.14
N ILE A 55 12.97 1.32 -12.44
CA ILE A 55 11.71 0.60 -12.71
C ILE A 55 10.77 0.68 -11.51
N LEU A 56 11.28 0.45 -10.29
CA LEU A 56 10.51 0.56 -9.05
C LEU A 56 9.98 1.97 -8.83
N SER A 57 10.82 2.99 -8.98
CA SER A 57 10.45 4.39 -8.75
C SER A 57 9.39 4.87 -9.73
N LEU A 58 9.57 4.57 -11.02
CA LEU A 58 8.61 4.88 -12.07
C LEU A 58 7.29 4.15 -11.84
N GLY A 59 7.36 2.86 -11.47
CA GLY A 59 6.19 2.07 -11.13
C GLY A 59 5.42 2.65 -9.94
N GLY A 60 6.11 3.06 -8.88
CA GLY A 60 5.51 3.68 -7.70
C GLY A 60 4.79 5.00 -8.02
N PHE A 61 5.40 5.85 -8.85
CA PHE A 61 4.78 7.09 -9.32
C PHE A 61 3.53 6.82 -10.17
N LEU A 62 3.64 5.92 -11.13
CA LEU A 62 2.51 5.55 -12.00
C LEU A 62 1.38 4.85 -11.24
N TYR A 63 1.71 4.07 -10.20
CA TYR A 63 0.70 3.54 -9.29
C TYR A 63 -0.09 4.66 -8.58
N GLY A 64 0.59 5.69 -8.06
CA GLY A 64 -0.06 6.85 -7.44
C GLY A 64 -1.00 7.57 -8.42
N LEU A 65 -0.52 7.83 -9.64
CA LEU A 65 -1.32 8.43 -10.71
C LEU A 65 -2.52 7.53 -11.09
N SER A 66 -2.27 6.23 -11.26
CA SER A 66 -3.32 5.26 -11.54
C SER A 66 -4.37 5.20 -10.44
N LYS A 67 -3.96 5.28 -9.17
CA LYS A 67 -4.89 5.33 -8.04
C LYS A 67 -5.82 6.54 -8.10
N LEU A 68 -5.32 7.70 -8.53
CA LEU A 68 -6.13 8.88 -8.77
C LEU A 68 -7.15 8.67 -9.91
N LEU A 69 -6.68 8.21 -11.07
CA LEU A 69 -7.55 7.97 -12.24
C LEU A 69 -8.61 6.91 -11.95
N ASN A 70 -8.22 5.82 -11.32
CA ASN A 70 -9.14 4.76 -10.89
C ASN A 70 -10.07 5.19 -9.77
N GLY A 71 -9.69 6.17 -8.93
CA GLY A 71 -10.60 6.81 -7.98
C GLY A 71 -11.75 7.51 -8.67
N ILE A 72 -11.44 8.31 -9.70
CA ILE A 72 -12.45 9.00 -10.52
C ILE A 72 -13.34 7.99 -11.26
N LEU A 73 -12.73 6.93 -11.79
CA LEU A 73 -13.45 5.89 -12.52
C LEU A 73 -14.34 5.05 -11.59
N ALA A 74 -13.86 4.73 -10.38
CA ALA A 74 -14.56 3.88 -9.43
C ALA A 74 -15.93 4.45 -9.02
N ASP A 75 -16.07 5.77 -8.89
CA ASP A 75 -17.36 6.38 -8.56
C ASP A 75 -18.40 6.25 -9.69
N ARG A 76 -17.97 5.93 -10.92
CA ARG A 76 -18.80 5.87 -12.13
C ARG A 76 -19.11 4.44 -12.59
N VAL A 77 -18.27 3.47 -12.21
CA VAL A 77 -18.39 2.09 -12.67
C VAL A 77 -18.76 1.15 -11.53
N ASN A 78 -19.20 -0.06 -11.86
CA ASN A 78 -19.49 -1.08 -10.87
C ASN A 78 -18.20 -1.51 -10.13
N GLY A 79 -18.14 -1.31 -8.81
CA GLY A 79 -16.95 -1.55 -7.99
C GLY A 79 -16.49 -3.01 -7.99
N ARG A 80 -17.41 -3.98 -8.07
CA ARG A 80 -17.09 -5.41 -8.20
C ARG A 80 -16.28 -5.67 -9.47
N TRP A 81 -16.78 -5.25 -10.63
CA TRP A 81 -16.13 -5.51 -11.92
C TRP A 81 -14.86 -4.69 -12.10
N HIS A 82 -14.80 -3.48 -11.54
CA HIS A 82 -13.60 -2.66 -11.53
C HIS A 82 -12.44 -3.39 -10.82
N MET A 83 -12.72 -3.99 -9.65
CA MET A 83 -11.73 -4.78 -8.91
C MET A 83 -11.31 -6.04 -9.66
N VAL A 84 -12.27 -6.72 -10.31
CA VAL A 84 -12.00 -7.91 -11.14
C VAL A 84 -11.08 -7.58 -12.30
N VAL A 85 -11.34 -6.50 -13.04
CA VAL A 85 -10.50 -6.06 -14.17
C VAL A 85 -9.07 -5.74 -13.69
N GLY A 86 -8.94 -5.07 -12.54
CA GLY A 86 -7.63 -4.81 -11.93
C GLY A 86 -6.85 -6.08 -11.61
N LEU A 87 -7.51 -7.08 -11.02
CA LEU A 87 -6.87 -8.39 -10.73
C LEU A 87 -6.50 -9.15 -12.01
N VAL A 88 -7.36 -9.15 -13.04
CA VAL A 88 -7.08 -9.79 -14.33
C VAL A 88 -5.83 -9.17 -14.96
N GLY A 89 -5.78 -7.85 -15.09
CA GLY A 89 -4.62 -7.16 -15.67
C GLY A 89 -3.34 -7.37 -14.85
N SER A 90 -3.43 -7.31 -13.52
CA SER A 90 -2.29 -7.59 -12.64
C SER A 90 -1.79 -9.04 -12.75
N THR A 91 -2.69 -10.00 -12.91
CA THR A 91 -2.33 -11.42 -13.07
C THR A 91 -1.66 -11.68 -14.42
N ILE A 92 -2.22 -11.15 -15.51
CA ILE A 92 -1.63 -11.29 -16.85
C ILE A 92 -0.22 -10.69 -16.89
N THR A 93 -0.03 -9.50 -16.34
CA THR A 93 1.28 -8.85 -16.30
C THR A 93 2.28 -9.56 -15.40
N ALA A 94 1.83 -10.15 -14.29
CA ALA A 94 2.68 -11.00 -13.47
C ALA A 94 3.18 -12.21 -14.25
N PHE A 95 2.31 -12.93 -14.96
CA PHE A 95 2.72 -14.02 -15.85
C PHE A 95 3.65 -13.53 -16.98
N GLY A 96 3.39 -12.33 -17.53
CA GLY A 96 4.27 -11.73 -18.52
C GLY A 96 5.71 -11.54 -18.03
N ILE A 97 5.89 -11.15 -16.76
CA ILE A 97 7.23 -11.06 -16.13
C ILE A 97 7.78 -12.47 -15.84
N GLY A 98 6.98 -13.35 -15.23
CA GLY A 98 7.42 -14.69 -14.84
C GLY A 98 7.85 -15.58 -16.01
N PHE A 99 7.19 -15.43 -17.16
CA PHE A 99 7.54 -16.11 -18.40
C PHE A 99 8.39 -15.25 -19.35
N GLY A 100 8.91 -14.13 -18.86
CA GLY A 100 9.61 -13.11 -19.68
C GLY A 100 10.80 -13.64 -20.46
N THR A 101 11.60 -14.53 -19.87
CA THR A 101 12.75 -15.15 -20.58
C THR A 101 12.30 -16.02 -21.74
N ILE A 102 11.26 -16.82 -21.53
CA ILE A 102 10.66 -17.65 -22.60
C ILE A 102 10.08 -16.77 -23.71
N ILE A 103 9.41 -15.69 -23.35
CA ILE A 103 8.82 -14.75 -24.31
C ILE A 103 9.92 -14.13 -25.19
N ILE A 104 11.01 -13.62 -24.57
CA ILE A 104 12.12 -13.01 -25.32
C ILE A 104 12.79 -14.04 -26.24
N THR A 105 13.13 -15.22 -25.71
CA THR A 105 13.77 -16.26 -26.50
C THR A 105 12.92 -16.66 -27.71
N LYS A 106 11.59 -16.82 -27.55
CA LYS A 106 10.70 -17.17 -28.65
C LYS A 106 10.50 -16.04 -29.67
N LEU A 107 10.44 -14.78 -29.22
CA LEU A 107 10.19 -13.64 -30.12
C LEU A 107 11.43 -13.22 -30.87
N THR A 108 12.62 -13.36 -30.29
CA THR A 108 13.87 -12.83 -30.84
C THR A 108 14.83 -13.90 -31.36
N GLY A 109 14.62 -15.16 -31.00
CA GLY A 109 15.54 -16.26 -31.27
C GLY A 109 16.84 -16.21 -30.45
N ILE A 110 16.99 -15.24 -29.52
CA ILE A 110 18.16 -15.10 -28.68
C ILE A 110 18.03 -16.06 -27.52
N PRO A 111 19.00 -16.95 -27.27
CA PRO A 111 18.95 -17.87 -26.15
C PRO A 111 18.99 -17.09 -24.80
N GLU A 112 18.32 -17.65 -23.78
CA GLU A 112 18.37 -17.12 -22.42
C GLU A 112 19.82 -17.08 -21.93
N GLY A 113 20.22 -15.95 -21.31
CA GLY A 113 21.56 -15.78 -20.79
C GLY A 113 21.87 -14.34 -20.39
N SER A 114 23.13 -14.10 -20.02
CA SER A 114 23.63 -12.78 -19.60
C SER A 114 24.21 -11.93 -20.75
N THR A 115 23.93 -12.27 -22.01
CA THR A 115 24.38 -11.46 -23.15
C THR A 115 23.68 -10.09 -23.15
N ALA A 116 24.42 -9.03 -23.48
CA ALA A 116 23.91 -7.66 -23.44
C ALA A 116 22.64 -7.48 -24.28
N ASP A 117 22.54 -8.16 -25.42
CA ASP A 117 21.35 -8.10 -26.30
C ASP A 117 20.14 -8.78 -25.67
N PHE A 118 20.29 -9.95 -25.07
CA PHE A 118 19.21 -10.60 -24.30
C PHE A 118 18.77 -9.74 -23.10
N VAL A 119 19.73 -9.31 -22.27
CA VAL A 119 19.47 -8.55 -21.06
C VAL A 119 18.75 -7.24 -21.35
N SER A 120 19.17 -6.50 -22.40
CA SER A 120 18.51 -5.23 -22.76
C SER A 120 17.04 -5.40 -23.14
N LYS A 121 16.73 -6.43 -23.95
CA LYS A 121 15.36 -6.76 -24.36
C LYS A 121 14.53 -7.28 -23.19
N PHE A 122 15.16 -8.09 -22.32
CA PHE A 122 14.52 -8.61 -21.12
C PHE A 122 14.18 -7.50 -20.11
N VAL A 123 15.11 -6.57 -19.86
CA VAL A 123 14.86 -5.40 -18.98
C VAL A 123 13.72 -4.55 -19.54
N LEU A 124 13.69 -4.32 -20.87
CA LEU A 124 12.59 -3.59 -21.48
C LEU A 124 11.25 -4.30 -21.27
N LEU A 125 11.19 -5.62 -21.51
CA LEU A 125 9.98 -6.42 -21.33
C LEU A 125 9.47 -6.37 -19.88
N ILE A 126 10.34 -6.66 -18.90
CA ILE A 126 9.94 -6.62 -17.49
C ILE A 126 9.51 -5.22 -17.06
N SER A 127 10.17 -4.17 -17.58
CA SER A 127 9.79 -2.78 -17.30
C SER A 127 8.39 -2.47 -17.80
N VAL A 128 8.08 -2.83 -19.04
CA VAL A 128 6.75 -2.62 -19.64
C VAL A 128 5.67 -3.37 -18.85
N PHE A 129 5.88 -4.66 -18.60
CA PHE A 129 4.89 -5.44 -17.83
C PHE A 129 4.75 -4.94 -16.40
N TYR A 130 5.85 -4.53 -15.73
CA TYR A 130 5.80 -4.00 -14.38
C TYR A 130 5.03 -2.66 -14.32
N ILE A 131 5.27 -1.75 -15.27
CA ILE A 131 4.55 -0.49 -15.37
C ILE A 131 3.06 -0.72 -15.60
N ILE A 132 2.69 -1.59 -16.54
CA ILE A 132 1.30 -1.96 -16.80
C ILE A 132 0.68 -2.62 -15.55
N ASN A 133 1.43 -3.46 -14.85
CA ASN A 133 1.00 -4.03 -13.57
C ASN A 133 0.63 -2.93 -12.56
N GLN A 134 1.49 -1.92 -12.39
CA GLN A 134 1.23 -0.82 -11.45
C GLN A 134 -0.03 -0.02 -11.81
N ILE A 135 -0.35 0.12 -13.09
CA ILE A 135 -1.61 0.73 -13.55
C ILE A 135 -2.81 -0.11 -13.10
N PHE A 136 -2.80 -1.43 -13.31
CA PHE A 136 -3.86 -2.32 -12.86
C PHE A 136 -3.92 -2.46 -11.33
N GLN A 137 -2.79 -2.38 -10.64
CA GLN A 137 -2.75 -2.33 -9.18
C GLN A 137 -3.49 -1.12 -8.60
N GLY A 138 -3.55 -0.01 -9.34
CA GLY A 138 -4.36 1.16 -9.00
C GLY A 138 -5.86 0.87 -8.93
N CYS A 139 -6.36 -0.20 -9.57
CA CYS A 139 -7.76 -0.64 -9.50
C CYS A 139 -8.11 -1.38 -8.18
N GLY A 140 -7.17 -1.60 -7.26
CA GLY A 140 -7.44 -2.39 -6.05
C GLY A 140 -8.17 -1.60 -4.96
N PHE A 141 -7.64 -0.44 -4.56
CA PHE A 141 -8.15 0.36 -3.46
C PHE A 141 -9.43 1.15 -3.80
N PRO A 142 -9.54 1.88 -4.94
CA PRO A 142 -10.68 2.74 -5.20
C PRO A 142 -12.04 2.02 -5.23
N PRO A 143 -12.19 0.82 -5.80
CA PRO A 143 -13.45 0.08 -5.69
C PRO A 143 -13.85 -0.23 -4.24
N CYS A 144 -12.89 -0.54 -3.38
CA CYS A 144 -13.17 -0.81 -1.97
C CYS A 144 -13.66 0.44 -1.24
N SER A 145 -13.09 1.60 -1.55
CA SER A 145 -13.51 2.88 -0.97
C SER A 145 -14.91 3.32 -1.42
N ARG A 146 -15.38 2.83 -2.57
CA ARG A 146 -16.77 2.98 -3.02
C ARG A 146 -17.71 1.97 -2.35
N LEU A 147 -17.31 0.68 -2.31
CA LEU A 147 -18.17 -0.41 -1.85
C LEU A 147 -18.47 -0.30 -0.36
N ILE A 148 -17.45 -0.06 0.46
CA ILE A 148 -17.58 -0.10 1.93
C ILE A 148 -18.60 0.93 2.45
N PRO A 149 -18.55 2.23 2.08
CA PRO A 149 -19.52 3.20 2.56
C PRO A 149 -20.97 2.93 2.11
N ARG A 150 -21.15 2.18 1.02
CA ARG A 150 -22.50 1.78 0.54
C ARG A 150 -23.10 0.65 1.39
N TRP A 151 -22.27 -0.14 2.06
CA TRP A 151 -22.71 -1.26 2.88
C TRP A 151 -22.56 -1.01 4.38
N VAL A 152 -21.94 0.10 4.79
CA VAL A 152 -21.64 0.40 6.20
C VAL A 152 -22.28 1.72 6.60
N PRO A 153 -23.10 1.74 7.67
CA PRO A 153 -23.65 2.97 8.22
C PRO A 153 -22.52 3.91 8.70
N ALA A 154 -22.76 5.23 8.62
CA ALA A 154 -21.78 6.22 9.08
C ALA A 154 -21.37 6.03 10.56
N SER A 155 -22.29 5.49 11.39
CA SER A 155 -22.05 5.20 12.81
C SER A 155 -20.98 4.15 13.10
N GLU A 156 -20.69 3.27 12.13
CA GLU A 156 -19.72 2.17 12.26
C GLU A 156 -18.58 2.28 11.25
N LEU A 157 -18.57 3.36 10.43
CA LEU A 157 -17.69 3.44 9.28
C LEU A 157 -16.21 3.48 9.69
N ALA A 158 -15.85 4.23 10.73
CA ALA A 158 -14.48 4.34 11.17
C ALA A 158 -13.92 2.99 11.64
N THR A 159 -14.65 2.26 12.48
CA THR A 159 -14.26 0.93 12.96
C THR A 159 -14.14 -0.06 11.79
N LYS A 160 -15.12 -0.09 10.88
CA LYS A 160 -15.14 -1.02 9.75
C LYS A 160 -14.06 -0.71 8.70
N MET A 161 -13.80 0.58 8.43
CA MET A 161 -12.72 0.99 7.54
C MET A 161 -11.34 0.71 8.13
N SER A 162 -11.16 0.91 9.45
CA SER A 162 -9.92 0.55 10.13
C SER A 162 -9.69 -0.96 10.10
N LEU A 163 -10.72 -1.77 10.33
CA LEU A 163 -10.65 -3.22 10.17
C LEU A 163 -10.29 -3.59 8.72
N TRP A 164 -10.97 -3.02 7.75
CA TRP A 164 -10.68 -3.28 6.34
C TRP A 164 -9.24 -2.90 5.99
N ASN A 165 -8.74 -1.80 6.52
CA ASN A 165 -7.41 -1.30 6.22
C ASN A 165 -6.29 -2.25 6.69
N THR A 166 -6.56 -3.16 7.67
CA THR A 166 -5.59 -4.20 8.05
C THR A 166 -5.22 -5.13 6.90
N SER A 167 -6.09 -5.22 5.86
CA SER A 167 -5.88 -6.07 4.70
C SER A 167 -4.57 -5.79 3.97
N HIS A 168 -4.10 -4.53 3.96
CA HIS A 168 -2.84 -4.19 3.31
C HIS A 168 -1.62 -4.73 4.07
N SER A 169 -1.62 -4.66 5.41
CA SER A 169 -0.54 -5.22 6.23
C SER A 169 -0.55 -6.75 6.21
N ILE A 170 -1.74 -7.37 6.27
CA ILE A 170 -1.89 -8.82 6.12
C ILE A 170 -1.39 -9.26 4.74
N GLY A 171 -1.80 -8.55 3.68
CA GLY A 171 -1.37 -8.85 2.31
C GLY A 171 0.14 -8.69 2.10
N ALA A 172 0.74 -7.64 2.68
CA ALA A 172 2.20 -7.45 2.63
C ALA A 172 2.95 -8.54 3.40
N GLY A 173 2.47 -8.92 4.58
CA GLY A 173 3.03 -10.02 5.38
C GLY A 173 2.95 -11.38 4.65
N LEU A 174 1.79 -11.69 4.07
CA LEU A 174 1.61 -12.91 3.27
C LEU A 174 2.50 -12.90 2.02
N ALA A 175 2.66 -11.76 1.34
CA ALA A 175 3.58 -11.65 0.21
C ALA A 175 5.04 -11.91 0.61
N CYS A 176 5.45 -11.42 1.79
CA CYS A 176 6.77 -11.69 2.35
C CYS A 176 6.97 -13.18 2.65
N LEU A 177 6.02 -13.80 3.34
CA LEU A 177 6.08 -15.25 3.65
C LEU A 177 6.09 -16.09 2.37
N CYS A 178 5.23 -15.77 1.41
CA CYS A 178 5.25 -16.41 0.09
C CYS A 178 6.63 -16.24 -0.58
N GLY A 179 7.22 -15.03 -0.48
CA GLY A 179 8.54 -14.75 -1.05
C GLY A 179 9.64 -15.65 -0.46
N ILE A 180 9.70 -15.73 0.87
CA ILE A 180 10.68 -16.58 1.59
C ILE A 180 10.50 -18.05 1.17
N PHE A 181 9.25 -18.53 1.17
CA PHE A 181 8.93 -19.91 0.81
C PHE A 181 9.31 -20.23 -0.65
N ILE A 182 8.94 -19.36 -1.58
CA ILE A 182 9.23 -19.52 -3.01
C ILE A 182 10.73 -19.54 -3.27
N MET A 183 11.47 -18.57 -2.70
CA MET A 183 12.91 -18.49 -2.87
C MET A 183 13.64 -19.72 -2.30
N GLY A 184 13.15 -20.31 -1.20
CA GLY A 184 13.74 -21.48 -0.60
C GLY A 184 13.40 -22.81 -1.26
N MET A 185 12.31 -22.90 -2.06
CA MET A 185 11.79 -24.17 -2.56
C MET A 185 11.75 -24.29 -4.09
N MET A 186 11.75 -23.18 -4.82
CA MET A 186 11.47 -23.18 -6.26
C MET A 186 12.71 -22.91 -7.12
N GLY A 187 13.87 -22.63 -6.51
CA GLY A 187 15.15 -22.51 -7.20
C GLY A 187 15.71 -23.87 -7.61
N SER A 188 16.47 -23.88 -8.69
CA SER A 188 17.30 -25.02 -9.06
C SER A 188 18.67 -24.88 -8.42
N ASP A 189 19.13 -25.90 -7.73
CA ASP A 189 20.49 -25.90 -7.18
C ASP A 189 21.53 -26.09 -8.31
N MET A 190 22.18 -25.00 -8.67
CA MET A 190 23.25 -24.92 -9.68
C MET A 190 24.63 -24.70 -9.02
N SER A 191 24.77 -24.86 -7.69
CA SER A 191 26.02 -24.65 -6.96
C SER A 191 27.14 -25.64 -7.38
N GLY A 192 26.81 -26.72 -8.05
CA GLY A 192 27.77 -27.63 -8.68
C GLY A 192 28.19 -27.27 -10.10
N ASN A 193 27.60 -26.25 -10.72
CA ASN A 193 27.89 -25.82 -12.08
C ASN A 193 28.87 -24.63 -12.09
N ALA A 194 30.11 -24.91 -12.50
CA ALA A 194 31.21 -23.91 -12.49
C ALA A 194 30.91 -22.69 -13.40
N ASP A 195 30.23 -22.89 -14.56
CA ASP A 195 29.93 -21.82 -15.50
C ASP A 195 28.88 -20.88 -14.91
N VAL A 196 27.85 -21.42 -14.24
CA VAL A 196 26.80 -20.64 -13.56
C VAL A 196 27.43 -19.84 -12.41
N ILE A 197 28.27 -20.48 -11.58
CA ILE A 197 28.96 -19.81 -10.47
C ILE A 197 29.83 -18.66 -11.00
N ALA A 198 30.61 -18.90 -12.06
CA ALA A 198 31.50 -17.90 -12.65
C ALA A 198 30.68 -16.71 -13.23
N SER A 199 29.56 -16.99 -13.88
CA SER A 199 28.66 -15.97 -14.40
C SER A 199 28.06 -15.11 -13.26
N ILE A 200 27.54 -15.74 -12.20
CA ILE A 200 26.98 -15.04 -11.04
C ILE A 200 28.07 -14.23 -10.32
N ALA A 201 29.25 -14.77 -10.13
CA ALA A 201 30.39 -14.09 -9.52
C ALA A 201 30.75 -12.81 -10.31
N THR A 202 30.81 -12.90 -11.62
CA THR A 202 31.05 -11.76 -12.51
C THR A 202 29.93 -10.72 -12.38
N ASN A 203 28.67 -11.12 -12.41
CA ASN A 203 27.52 -10.23 -12.30
C ASN A 203 27.45 -9.50 -10.96
N LEU A 204 27.86 -10.15 -9.88
CA LEU A 204 27.87 -9.59 -8.53
C LEU A 204 29.18 -8.86 -8.19
N ASN A 205 30.18 -8.94 -9.05
CA ASN A 205 31.55 -8.46 -8.82
C ASN A 205 32.14 -9.04 -7.50
N LYS A 206 32.08 -10.37 -7.38
CA LYS A 206 32.51 -11.12 -6.19
C LYS A 206 33.31 -12.35 -6.58
N GLU A 207 34.01 -12.95 -5.60
CA GLU A 207 34.69 -14.23 -5.80
C GLU A 207 33.68 -15.38 -5.93
N THR A 208 34.08 -16.44 -6.64
CA THR A 208 33.25 -17.64 -6.82
C THR A 208 32.94 -18.37 -5.54
N THR A 209 33.75 -18.18 -4.50
CA THR A 209 33.57 -18.74 -3.16
C THR A 209 32.76 -17.89 -2.20
N ASP A 210 32.33 -16.66 -2.64
CA ASP A 210 31.53 -15.77 -1.79
C ASP A 210 30.19 -16.42 -1.46
N PRO A 211 29.75 -16.41 -0.19
CA PRO A 211 28.49 -17.00 0.23
C PRO A 211 27.26 -16.47 -0.53
N ALA A 212 27.29 -15.22 -1.00
CA ALA A 212 26.18 -14.66 -1.77
C ALA A 212 26.11 -15.25 -3.19
N VAL A 213 27.27 -15.57 -3.81
CA VAL A 213 27.36 -16.25 -5.12
C VAL A 213 26.82 -17.68 -4.99
N ILE A 214 27.25 -18.41 -3.97
CA ILE A 214 26.81 -19.78 -3.71
C ILE A 214 25.30 -19.80 -3.42
N SER A 215 24.80 -18.89 -2.58
CA SER A 215 23.36 -18.78 -2.28
C SER A 215 22.53 -18.44 -3.51
N ALA A 216 23.02 -17.58 -4.39
CA ALA A 216 22.34 -17.25 -5.63
C ALA A 216 22.30 -18.45 -6.60
N ALA A 217 23.39 -19.22 -6.69
CA ALA A 217 23.47 -20.45 -7.50
C ALA A 217 22.55 -21.55 -6.95
N GLN A 218 22.40 -21.69 -5.64
CA GLN A 218 21.45 -22.62 -5.01
C GLN A 218 19.99 -22.29 -5.28
N ASN A 219 19.69 -21.02 -5.55
CA ASN A 219 18.34 -20.52 -5.79
C ASN A 219 18.15 -20.06 -7.25
N TYR A 220 18.91 -20.62 -8.18
CA TYR A 220 18.89 -20.21 -9.60
C TYR A 220 17.50 -20.34 -10.21
N GLY A 221 17.02 -19.29 -10.85
CA GLY A 221 15.69 -19.24 -11.49
C GLY A 221 14.51 -19.12 -10.52
N ALA A 222 14.74 -19.00 -9.20
CA ALA A 222 13.65 -18.83 -8.22
C ALA A 222 12.87 -17.54 -8.44
N TRP A 223 13.50 -16.47 -8.94
CA TRP A 223 12.89 -15.16 -9.14
C TRP A 223 11.63 -15.20 -10.03
N LYS A 224 11.59 -16.06 -11.06
CA LYS A 224 10.42 -16.17 -11.96
C LYS A 224 9.18 -16.69 -11.23
N TRP A 225 9.36 -17.59 -10.26
CA TRP A 225 8.28 -18.14 -9.47
C TRP A 225 7.64 -17.14 -8.52
N MET A 226 8.36 -16.05 -8.20
CA MET A 226 7.81 -14.90 -7.48
C MET A 226 6.67 -14.20 -8.22
N PHE A 227 6.54 -14.39 -9.53
CA PHE A 227 5.45 -13.87 -10.34
C PHE A 227 4.44 -14.95 -10.72
N ILE A 228 4.90 -16.17 -10.99
CA ILE A 228 4.05 -17.28 -11.44
C ILE A 228 3.12 -17.75 -10.31
N ILE A 229 3.67 -18.09 -9.14
CA ILE A 229 2.86 -18.64 -8.02
C ILE A 229 1.85 -17.61 -7.50
N PRO A 230 2.22 -16.38 -7.14
CA PRO A 230 1.24 -15.38 -6.76
C PRO A 230 0.26 -15.04 -7.88
N GLY A 231 0.68 -15.12 -9.15
CA GLY A 231 -0.21 -15.00 -10.30
C GLY A 231 -1.29 -16.08 -10.34
N ILE A 232 -0.94 -17.35 -10.09
CA ILE A 232 -1.89 -18.45 -9.95
C ILE A 232 -2.86 -18.20 -8.79
N ILE A 233 -2.34 -17.83 -7.63
CA ILE A 233 -3.17 -17.52 -6.45
C ILE A 233 -4.13 -16.37 -6.76
N ALA A 234 -3.68 -15.32 -7.44
CA ALA A 234 -4.52 -14.19 -7.83
C ALA A 234 -5.57 -14.55 -8.90
N ALA A 235 -5.30 -15.55 -9.76
CA ALA A 235 -6.32 -16.09 -10.67
C ALA A 235 -7.52 -16.69 -9.90
N PHE A 236 -7.30 -17.37 -8.79
CA PHE A 236 -8.38 -17.75 -7.88
C PHE A 236 -9.04 -16.53 -7.24
N GLY A 237 -8.26 -15.49 -6.92
CA GLY A 237 -8.75 -14.22 -6.42
C GLY A 237 -9.71 -13.49 -7.37
N ILE A 238 -9.52 -13.63 -8.68
CA ILE A 238 -10.43 -13.09 -9.70
C ILE A 238 -11.82 -13.75 -9.56
N ILE A 239 -11.86 -15.07 -9.51
CA ILE A 239 -13.10 -15.84 -9.36
C ILE A 239 -13.76 -15.51 -8.01
N PHE A 240 -12.99 -15.52 -6.94
CA PHE A 240 -13.46 -15.17 -5.60
C PHE A 240 -14.11 -13.76 -5.58
N THR A 241 -13.43 -12.75 -6.07
CA THR A 241 -13.93 -11.36 -6.10
C THR A 241 -15.20 -11.24 -6.95
N ALA A 242 -15.22 -11.90 -8.12
CA ALA A 242 -16.38 -11.93 -9.00
C ALA A 242 -17.61 -12.58 -8.37
N VAL A 243 -17.44 -13.62 -7.56
CA VAL A 243 -18.55 -14.36 -6.93
C VAL A 243 -19.01 -13.70 -5.63
N VAL A 244 -18.06 -13.24 -4.80
CA VAL A 244 -18.35 -12.78 -3.44
C VAL A 244 -18.91 -11.37 -3.39
N LEU A 245 -18.39 -10.44 -4.19
CA LEU A 245 -18.77 -9.03 -4.11
C LEU A 245 -20.09 -8.72 -4.80
N ARG A 246 -20.78 -7.69 -4.28
CA ARG A 246 -21.94 -7.04 -4.89
C ARG A 246 -21.77 -5.53 -4.75
N ASP A 247 -22.16 -4.77 -5.77
CA ASP A 247 -21.90 -3.33 -5.82
C ASP A 247 -22.74 -2.54 -4.81
N THR A 248 -24.03 -2.82 -4.76
CA THR A 248 -24.97 -2.07 -3.91
C THR A 248 -25.95 -2.98 -3.20
N PRO A 249 -26.57 -2.55 -2.09
CA PRO A 249 -27.67 -3.26 -1.44
C PRO A 249 -28.83 -3.57 -2.39
N LYS A 250 -29.16 -2.66 -3.31
CA LYS A 250 -30.21 -2.81 -4.32
C LYS A 250 -29.94 -4.03 -5.24
N SER A 251 -28.67 -4.32 -5.54
CA SER A 251 -28.30 -5.47 -6.37
C SER A 251 -28.66 -6.85 -5.78
N VAL A 252 -29.06 -6.89 -4.51
CA VAL A 252 -29.50 -8.10 -3.80
C VAL A 252 -30.93 -7.97 -3.24
N GLY A 253 -31.68 -6.97 -3.72
CA GLY A 253 -33.08 -6.71 -3.32
C GLY A 253 -33.22 -6.12 -1.92
N LEU A 254 -32.21 -5.37 -1.45
CA LEU A 254 -32.25 -4.64 -0.19
C LEU A 254 -32.36 -3.12 -0.47
N PRO A 255 -33.05 -2.37 0.40
CA PRO A 255 -33.05 -0.92 0.31
C PRO A 255 -31.65 -0.37 0.57
N GLU A 256 -31.32 0.73 -0.09
CA GLU A 256 -30.07 1.44 0.18
C GLU A 256 -30.10 2.08 1.56
N LEU A 257 -28.92 2.33 2.13
CA LEU A 257 -28.79 3.06 3.38
C LEU A 257 -29.12 4.53 3.10
N SER A 258 -30.40 4.90 3.23
CA SER A 258 -30.81 6.32 3.21
C SER A 258 -30.69 6.88 4.63
N GLU A 259 -29.84 7.84 4.82
CA GLU A 259 -29.89 8.72 5.98
C GLU A 259 -30.58 10.02 5.54
N GLY A 260 -31.89 10.12 5.83
CA GLY A 260 -32.67 11.35 5.70
C GLY A 260 -33.18 11.68 4.30
N ASN A 261 -34.49 11.81 4.22
CA ASN A 261 -35.32 12.29 3.10
C ASN A 261 -35.19 11.62 1.73
N LYS A 262 -36.18 10.80 1.46
CA LYS A 262 -36.51 10.29 0.12
C LYS A 262 -36.61 11.43 -0.89
N LYS A 263 -35.61 11.59 -1.74
CA LYS A 263 -35.87 12.00 -3.12
C LYS A 263 -35.68 10.76 -3.98
N GLU A 264 -36.71 10.45 -4.78
CA GLU A 264 -36.70 9.38 -5.78
C GLU A 264 -35.44 9.48 -6.62
N GLU A 265 -34.73 8.33 -6.78
CA GLU A 265 -33.62 8.21 -7.72
C GLU A 265 -34.13 8.53 -9.13
N SER A 266 -34.01 9.79 -9.53
CA SER A 266 -33.91 10.14 -10.93
C SER A 266 -32.61 9.45 -11.45
N THR A 267 -32.69 8.89 -12.65
CA THR A 267 -31.54 8.38 -13.40
C THR A 267 -30.53 9.52 -13.55
N GLU A 268 -29.59 9.60 -12.61
CA GLU A 268 -28.60 10.68 -12.55
C GLU A 268 -27.72 10.61 -13.80
N THR A 269 -27.70 11.67 -14.57
CA THR A 269 -26.87 11.73 -15.77
C THR A 269 -25.38 11.79 -15.41
N SER A 270 -24.53 11.32 -16.29
CA SER A 270 -23.05 11.41 -16.08
C SER A 270 -22.58 12.86 -15.89
N ALA A 271 -23.32 13.83 -16.42
CA ALA A 271 -23.04 15.26 -16.26
C ALA A 271 -23.37 15.74 -14.83
N GLU A 272 -24.51 15.31 -14.28
CA GLU A 272 -24.92 15.63 -12.91
C GLU A 272 -23.96 15.05 -11.88
N LEU A 273 -23.58 13.78 -12.03
CA LEU A 273 -22.56 13.16 -11.19
C LEU A 273 -21.21 13.92 -11.28
N SER A 274 -20.83 14.35 -12.48
CA SER A 274 -19.58 15.10 -12.66
C SER A 274 -19.65 16.48 -12.00
N ALA A 275 -20.78 17.16 -12.06
CA ALA A 275 -21.02 18.44 -11.39
C ALA A 275 -21.01 18.27 -9.87
N PHE A 276 -21.61 17.19 -9.36
CA PHE A 276 -21.63 16.82 -7.95
C PHE A 276 -20.20 16.57 -7.43
N ILE A 277 -19.43 15.70 -8.08
CA ILE A 277 -18.05 15.39 -7.71
C ILE A 277 -17.17 16.66 -7.75
N ARG A 278 -17.37 17.52 -8.78
CA ARG A 278 -16.65 18.79 -8.86
C ARG A 278 -16.93 19.69 -7.65
N LYS A 279 -18.19 19.77 -7.20
CA LYS A 279 -18.58 20.59 -6.04
C LYS A 279 -18.07 20.00 -4.73
N HIS A 280 -18.32 18.71 -4.47
CA HIS A 280 -18.10 18.06 -3.16
C HIS A 280 -16.70 17.46 -2.98
N VAL A 281 -15.93 17.28 -4.05
CA VAL A 281 -14.57 16.73 -4.00
C VAL A 281 -13.55 17.78 -4.45
N TRP A 282 -13.55 18.13 -5.74
CA TRP A 282 -12.51 18.99 -6.31
C TRP A 282 -12.47 20.40 -5.73
N LYS A 283 -13.63 20.99 -5.42
CA LYS A 283 -13.75 22.34 -4.80
C LYS A 283 -13.85 22.29 -3.28
N ASN A 284 -13.81 21.11 -2.66
CA ASN A 284 -13.95 20.97 -1.23
C ASN A 284 -12.57 21.17 -0.54
N PRO A 285 -12.36 22.25 0.22
CA PRO A 285 -11.08 22.52 0.86
C PRO A 285 -10.70 21.48 1.91
N ILE A 286 -11.68 20.80 2.50
CA ILE A 286 -11.44 19.74 3.48
C ILE A 286 -10.73 18.54 2.82
N ILE A 287 -11.13 18.16 1.60
CA ILE A 287 -10.51 17.05 0.87
C ILE A 287 -9.03 17.38 0.58
N TRP A 288 -8.71 18.60 0.19
CA TRP A 288 -7.33 19.02 -0.03
C TRP A 288 -6.51 19.13 1.26
N ALA A 289 -7.11 19.62 2.34
CA ALA A 289 -6.46 19.63 3.65
C ALA A 289 -6.17 18.21 4.14
N LEU A 290 -7.08 17.25 3.93
CA LEU A 290 -6.87 15.85 4.23
C LEU A 290 -5.77 15.22 3.35
N ALA A 291 -5.71 15.58 2.07
CA ALA A 291 -4.66 15.12 1.17
C ALA A 291 -3.27 15.59 1.63
N ILE A 292 -3.16 16.85 2.05
CA ILE A 292 -1.91 17.41 2.61
C ILE A 292 -1.60 16.77 3.97
N ALA A 293 -2.58 16.53 4.83
CA ALA A 293 -2.37 15.84 6.10
C ALA A 293 -1.84 14.41 5.88
N ASP A 294 -2.43 13.67 4.94
CA ASP A 294 -2.02 12.31 4.60
C ASP A 294 -0.61 12.25 3.99
N PHE A 295 -0.23 13.27 3.21
CA PHE A 295 1.15 13.43 2.75
C PHE A 295 2.14 13.44 3.93
N PHE A 296 1.89 14.24 4.98
CA PHE A 296 2.77 14.28 6.15
C PHE A 296 2.77 12.98 6.94
N VAL A 297 1.63 12.32 7.08
CA VAL A 297 1.52 10.99 7.69
C VAL A 297 2.39 9.98 6.94
N TYR A 298 2.33 9.99 5.62
CA TYR A 298 3.09 9.08 4.76
C TYR A 298 4.58 9.39 4.73
N VAL A 299 4.99 10.67 4.78
CA VAL A 299 6.42 11.03 4.92
C VAL A 299 7.02 10.38 6.16
N ILE A 300 6.36 10.50 7.31
CA ILE A 300 6.86 9.92 8.56
C ILE A 300 6.87 8.39 8.49
N ARG A 301 5.79 7.81 7.97
CA ARG A 301 5.68 6.36 7.82
C ARG A 301 6.81 5.78 6.97
N PHE A 302 7.02 6.33 5.78
CA PHE A 302 8.07 5.85 4.87
C PHE A 302 9.47 6.16 5.41
N ALA A 303 9.67 7.28 6.11
CA ALA A 303 10.95 7.55 6.77
C ALA A 303 11.35 6.42 7.72
N VAL A 304 10.42 5.96 8.56
CA VAL A 304 10.69 4.85 9.48
C VAL A 304 10.89 3.52 8.73
N LEU A 305 10.07 3.24 7.70
CA LEU A 305 10.15 1.98 6.97
C LEU A 305 11.39 1.85 6.09
N ASP A 306 11.80 2.96 5.44
CA ASP A 306 12.89 2.94 4.48
C ASP A 306 14.26 3.18 5.16
N TRP A 307 14.31 4.09 6.11
CA TRP A 307 15.56 4.53 6.76
C TRP A 307 15.77 3.99 8.18
N GLY A 308 14.70 3.54 8.85
CA GLY A 308 14.80 3.02 10.21
C GLY A 308 15.83 1.90 10.36
N PRO A 309 15.81 0.83 9.53
CA PRO A 309 16.81 -0.23 9.60
C PRO A 309 18.24 0.25 9.37
N THR A 310 18.44 1.15 8.39
CA THR A 310 19.76 1.72 8.08
C THR A 310 20.29 2.53 9.26
N PHE A 311 19.47 3.44 9.81
CA PHE A 311 19.83 4.23 10.98
C PHE A 311 20.20 3.37 12.19
N LEU A 312 19.41 2.36 12.50
CA LEU A 312 19.65 1.49 13.65
C LEU A 312 20.92 0.65 13.50
N ARG A 313 21.27 0.25 12.28
CA ARG A 313 22.53 -0.44 12.00
C ARG A 313 23.73 0.49 12.10
N GLU A 314 23.69 1.63 11.43
CA GLU A 314 24.84 2.53 11.29
C GLU A 314 25.12 3.34 12.55
N HIS A 315 24.03 3.77 13.23
CA HIS A 315 24.12 4.72 14.34
C HIS A 315 23.94 4.09 15.71
N CYS A 316 23.13 3.02 15.80
CA CYS A 316 22.88 2.31 17.05
C CYS A 316 23.67 0.98 17.14
N GLY A 317 24.44 0.62 16.12
CA GLY A 317 25.25 -0.61 16.11
C GLY A 317 24.42 -1.90 16.18
N MET A 318 23.14 -1.86 15.79
CA MET A 318 22.27 -3.04 15.81
C MET A 318 22.62 -4.01 14.68
N SER A 319 22.48 -5.32 14.94
CA SER A 319 22.62 -6.31 13.87
C SER A 319 21.56 -6.14 12.79
N ALA A 320 21.82 -6.62 11.57
CA ALA A 320 20.86 -6.54 10.45
C ALA A 320 19.52 -7.20 10.76
N GLU A 321 19.53 -8.28 11.54
CA GLU A 321 18.35 -9.02 11.97
C GLU A 321 17.45 -8.16 12.88
N TRP A 322 18.02 -7.57 13.94
CA TRP A 322 17.30 -6.69 14.85
C TRP A 322 16.80 -5.41 14.17
N ALA A 323 17.58 -4.86 13.27
CA ALA A 323 17.14 -3.72 12.46
C ALA A 323 15.94 -4.06 11.57
N GLY A 324 15.89 -5.28 11.01
CA GLY A 324 14.73 -5.78 10.26
C GLY A 324 13.50 -6.01 11.13
N VAL A 325 13.67 -6.51 12.37
CA VAL A 325 12.58 -6.67 13.35
C VAL A 325 11.88 -5.35 13.63
N THR A 326 12.58 -4.23 13.55
CA THR A 326 12.00 -2.88 13.74
C THR A 326 10.84 -2.60 12.80
N VAL A 327 11.01 -2.92 11.51
CA VAL A 327 9.95 -2.72 10.51
C VAL A 327 8.73 -3.59 10.84
N PHE A 328 8.96 -4.84 11.20
CA PHE A 328 7.91 -5.78 11.57
C PHE A 328 7.13 -5.31 12.81
N VAL A 329 7.83 -4.86 13.83
CA VAL A 329 7.21 -4.34 15.06
C VAL A 329 6.42 -3.07 14.77
N PHE A 330 6.97 -2.14 13.99
CA PHE A 330 6.27 -0.93 13.56
C PHE A 330 4.97 -1.24 12.82
N GLU A 331 4.98 -2.20 11.90
CA GLU A 331 3.79 -2.61 11.13
C GLU A 331 2.74 -3.29 12.01
N ILE A 332 3.11 -4.21 12.91
CA ILE A 332 2.17 -4.90 13.81
C ILE A 332 1.50 -3.92 14.77
N PHE A 333 2.29 -3.08 15.44
CA PHE A 333 1.73 -2.08 16.35
C PHE A 333 0.94 -1.02 15.59
N GLY A 334 1.31 -0.74 14.34
CA GLY A 334 0.53 0.07 13.41
C GLY A 334 -0.87 -0.49 13.21
N VAL A 335 -1.00 -1.79 12.94
CA VAL A 335 -2.31 -2.45 12.80
C VAL A 335 -3.13 -2.33 14.10
N ILE A 336 -2.52 -2.61 15.25
CA ILE A 336 -3.19 -2.50 16.56
C ILE A 336 -3.66 -1.06 16.80
N GLY A 337 -2.78 -0.07 16.58
CA GLY A 337 -3.09 1.35 16.75
C GLY A 337 -4.21 1.84 15.84
N MET A 338 -4.22 1.38 14.59
CA MET A 338 -5.27 1.68 13.62
C MET A 338 -6.65 1.16 14.08
N LEU A 339 -6.71 -0.08 14.58
CA LEU A 339 -7.95 -0.67 15.11
C LEU A 339 -8.46 0.11 16.34
N ILE A 340 -7.55 0.43 17.27
CA ILE A 340 -7.87 1.24 18.46
C ILE A 340 -8.36 2.63 18.04
N ALA A 341 -7.69 3.30 17.09
CA ALA A 341 -8.08 4.61 16.60
C ALA A 341 -9.46 4.59 15.95
N GLY A 342 -9.77 3.57 15.13
CA GLY A 342 -11.10 3.40 14.53
C GLY A 342 -12.19 3.22 15.58
N TRP A 343 -11.95 2.33 16.55
CA TRP A 343 -12.88 2.10 17.64
C TRP A 343 -13.06 3.37 18.51
N ALA A 344 -11.98 4.05 18.86
CA ALA A 344 -12.03 5.27 19.65
C ALA A 344 -12.78 6.39 18.91
N SER A 345 -12.57 6.54 17.61
CA SER A 345 -13.31 7.49 16.79
C SER A 345 -14.81 7.29 16.88
N ASP A 346 -15.29 6.05 16.72
CA ASP A 346 -16.73 5.75 16.73
C ASP A 346 -17.33 5.79 18.14
N LYS A 347 -16.65 5.23 19.14
CA LYS A 347 -17.22 5.01 20.48
C LYS A 347 -16.90 6.12 21.49
N LEU A 348 -15.66 6.63 21.49
CA LEU A 348 -15.25 7.68 22.44
C LEU A 348 -15.54 9.08 21.93
N PHE A 349 -15.37 9.30 20.62
CA PHE A 349 -15.51 10.63 20.03
C PHE A 349 -16.76 10.80 19.15
N ASN A 350 -17.71 9.84 19.18
CA ASN A 350 -18.97 9.90 18.47
C ASN A 350 -18.80 10.20 16.97
N GLY A 351 -17.84 9.52 16.32
CA GLY A 351 -17.52 9.67 14.90
C GLY A 351 -16.72 10.93 14.53
N ARG A 352 -16.19 11.67 15.49
CA ARG A 352 -15.31 12.84 15.23
C ARG A 352 -13.88 12.37 14.95
N SER A 353 -13.70 11.72 13.82
CA SER A 353 -12.42 11.09 13.44
C SER A 353 -11.24 12.07 13.40
N ALA A 354 -11.47 13.35 13.07
CA ALA A 354 -10.43 14.37 13.06
C ALA A 354 -9.78 14.59 14.45
N ARG A 355 -10.56 14.44 15.54
CA ARG A 355 -10.00 14.49 16.91
C ARG A 355 -9.04 13.35 17.18
N THR A 356 -9.44 12.14 16.78
CA THR A 356 -8.60 10.95 16.90
C THR A 356 -7.32 11.11 16.08
N CYS A 357 -7.41 11.65 14.85
CA CYS A 357 -6.24 11.95 14.02
C CYS A 357 -5.28 12.91 14.72
N LEU A 358 -5.79 14.02 15.29
CA LEU A 358 -4.95 14.98 16.02
C LEU A 358 -4.26 14.33 17.22
N ILE A 359 -5.00 13.58 18.04
CA ILE A 359 -4.44 12.88 19.20
C ILE A 359 -3.35 11.89 18.76
N CYS A 360 -3.60 11.14 17.70
CA CYS A 360 -2.62 10.22 17.14
C CYS A 360 -1.38 10.95 16.59
N MET A 361 -1.53 12.06 15.88
CA MET A 361 -0.39 12.84 15.37
C MET A 361 0.45 13.43 16.50
N VAL A 362 -0.17 13.90 17.58
CA VAL A 362 0.54 14.34 18.78
C VAL A 362 1.26 13.16 19.46
N GLY A 363 0.62 12.00 19.56
CA GLY A 363 1.23 10.78 20.08
C GLY A 363 2.44 10.34 19.23
N ALA A 364 2.34 10.41 17.91
CA ALA A 364 3.45 10.14 17.01
C ALA A 364 4.61 11.14 17.19
N LEU A 365 4.30 12.43 17.30
CA LEU A 365 5.30 13.48 17.58
C LEU A 365 6.03 13.21 18.90
N ILE A 366 5.32 12.90 19.97
CA ILE A 366 5.91 12.56 21.28
C ILE A 366 6.79 11.30 21.17
N SER A 367 6.35 10.29 20.42
CA SER A 367 7.13 9.07 20.21
C SER A 367 8.41 9.35 19.42
N ILE A 368 8.36 10.20 18.39
CA ILE A 368 9.55 10.59 17.61
C ILE A 368 10.54 11.38 18.49
N ILE A 369 10.06 12.36 19.24
CA ILE A 369 10.92 13.14 20.17
C ILE A 369 11.50 12.22 21.25
N GLY A 370 10.70 11.32 21.81
CA GLY A 370 11.14 10.32 22.77
C GLY A 370 12.22 9.40 22.22
N PHE A 371 12.07 8.94 20.97
CA PHE A 371 13.07 8.14 20.28
C PHE A 371 14.40 8.89 20.15
N ILE A 372 14.36 10.15 19.71
CA ILE A 372 15.56 10.99 19.57
C ILE A 372 16.25 11.18 20.92
N ALA A 373 15.51 11.46 21.98
CA ALA A 373 16.06 11.67 23.33
C ALA A 373 16.70 10.41 23.89
N LEU A 374 16.00 9.27 23.76
CA LEU A 374 16.48 7.98 24.27
C LEU A 374 17.69 7.48 23.48
N GLN A 375 17.70 7.64 22.16
CA GLN A 375 18.85 7.27 21.32
C GLN A 375 20.09 8.07 21.70
N LYS A 376 19.96 9.41 21.88
CA LYS A 376 21.08 10.26 22.35
C LYS A 376 21.56 9.91 23.76
N GLY A 377 20.66 9.41 24.59
CA GLY A 377 20.98 8.94 25.95
C GLY A 377 21.58 7.53 26.02
N GLY A 378 21.82 6.87 24.87
CA GLY A 378 22.39 5.51 24.83
C GLY A 378 21.42 4.44 25.35
N ALA A 379 20.12 4.60 25.17
CA ALA A 379 19.11 3.65 25.62
C ALA A 379 19.28 2.26 24.97
N ASN A 380 18.87 1.23 25.71
CA ASN A 380 18.87 -0.13 25.21
C ASN A 380 18.05 -0.25 23.91
N PRO A 381 18.52 -0.99 22.88
CA PRO A 381 17.82 -1.23 21.63
C PRO A 381 16.37 -1.68 21.78
N ILE A 382 16.03 -2.48 22.79
CA ILE A 382 14.66 -2.94 23.07
C ILE A 382 13.73 -1.75 23.40
N VAL A 383 14.24 -0.76 24.16
CA VAL A 383 13.47 0.45 24.49
C VAL A 383 13.21 1.29 23.23
N LEU A 384 14.21 1.40 22.34
CA LEU A 384 14.07 2.09 21.06
C LEU A 384 13.03 1.40 20.17
N LEU A 385 13.04 0.05 20.12
CA LEU A 385 12.03 -0.72 19.40
C LEU A 385 10.63 -0.48 19.95
N PHE A 386 10.45 -0.41 21.25
CA PHE A 386 9.16 -0.14 21.88
C PHE A 386 8.63 1.26 21.52
N VAL A 387 9.49 2.28 21.52
CA VAL A 387 9.08 3.64 21.14
C VAL A 387 8.74 3.73 19.66
N LEU A 388 9.46 3.02 18.79
CA LEU A 388 9.12 2.92 17.37
C LEU A 388 7.80 2.16 17.16
N ALA A 389 7.52 1.13 17.96
CA ALA A 389 6.22 0.46 17.97
C ALA A 389 5.08 1.42 18.29
N LEU A 390 5.25 2.27 19.31
CA LEU A 390 4.28 3.32 19.66
C LEU A 390 4.13 4.33 18.52
N ALA A 391 5.21 4.76 17.89
CA ALA A 391 5.15 5.64 16.72
C ALA A 391 4.32 4.99 15.59
N GLY A 392 4.53 3.70 15.32
CA GLY A 392 3.72 2.92 14.37
C GLY A 392 2.23 2.94 14.72
N ALA A 393 1.90 2.63 15.98
CA ALA A 393 0.52 2.63 16.46
C ALA A 393 -0.17 3.99 16.25
N PHE A 394 0.53 5.08 16.50
CA PHE A 394 -0.03 6.42 16.33
C PHE A 394 -0.09 6.88 14.87
N ILE A 395 0.85 6.50 14.02
CA ILE A 395 0.87 6.91 12.59
C ILE A 395 -0.22 6.21 11.78
N TYR A 396 -0.53 4.95 12.05
CA TYR A 396 -1.53 4.19 11.31
C TYR A 396 -2.98 4.60 11.63
N GLY A 397 -3.22 5.23 12.79
CA GLY A 397 -4.52 5.80 13.14
C GLY A 397 -4.99 6.84 12.12
N PRO A 398 -4.26 7.96 11.92
CA PRO A 398 -4.58 8.96 10.90
C PRO A 398 -4.66 8.38 9.50
N GLN A 399 -3.75 7.49 9.12
CA GLN A 399 -3.76 6.84 7.80
C GLN A 399 -5.10 6.16 7.48
N ALA A 400 -5.72 5.50 8.46
CA ALA A 400 -7.02 4.87 8.28
C ALA A 400 -8.18 5.88 8.34
N LEU A 401 -8.13 6.80 9.31
CA LEU A 401 -9.23 7.71 9.62
C LEU A 401 -9.36 8.88 8.62
N ILE A 402 -8.29 9.29 7.96
CA ILE A 402 -8.35 10.26 6.86
C ILE A 402 -9.29 9.75 5.77
N GLY A 403 -9.22 8.44 5.46
CA GLY A 403 -10.15 7.80 4.53
C GLY A 403 -11.61 7.89 4.98
N VAL A 404 -11.86 7.76 6.28
CA VAL A 404 -13.21 7.90 6.86
C VAL A 404 -13.72 9.34 6.73
N ILE A 405 -12.91 10.31 7.15
CA ILE A 405 -13.27 11.74 7.08
C ILE A 405 -13.53 12.13 5.62
N SER A 406 -12.67 11.69 4.70
CA SER A 406 -12.81 11.93 3.28
C SER A 406 -14.11 11.36 2.72
N SER A 407 -14.42 10.10 3.03
CA SER A 407 -15.66 9.44 2.58
C SER A 407 -16.92 10.15 3.13
N ASN A 408 -16.83 10.65 4.36
CA ASN A 408 -17.90 11.43 4.97
C ASN A 408 -18.13 12.77 4.26
N HIS A 409 -17.08 13.49 3.84
CA HIS A 409 -17.18 14.81 3.22
C HIS A 409 -17.35 14.79 1.70
N ALA A 410 -16.90 13.73 1.06
CA ALA A 410 -17.10 13.52 -0.38
C ALA A 410 -18.45 12.88 -0.71
N THR A 411 -19.23 12.52 0.31
CA THR A 411 -20.42 11.67 0.24
C THR A 411 -20.14 10.28 -0.34
N ARG A 412 -21.14 9.39 -0.36
CA ARG A 412 -21.00 8.05 -0.95
C ARG A 412 -20.70 8.08 -2.44
N LYS A 413 -21.16 9.15 -3.14
CA LYS A 413 -21.03 9.28 -4.58
C LYS A 413 -19.62 9.68 -5.05
N GLY A 414 -18.90 10.45 -4.23
CA GLY A 414 -17.57 10.97 -4.58
C GLY A 414 -16.41 10.39 -3.75
N SER A 415 -16.65 9.39 -2.90
CA SER A 415 -15.66 8.89 -1.94
C SER A 415 -14.43 8.28 -2.61
N ALA A 416 -14.58 7.57 -3.71
CA ALA A 416 -13.45 6.96 -4.40
C ALA A 416 -12.59 8.01 -5.12
N THR A 417 -13.20 9.03 -5.73
CA THR A 417 -12.48 10.17 -6.32
C THR A 417 -11.68 10.92 -5.24
N ALA A 418 -12.30 11.22 -4.09
CA ALA A 418 -11.64 11.90 -3.00
C ALA A 418 -10.43 11.12 -2.46
N LEU A 419 -10.60 9.82 -2.22
CA LEU A 419 -9.51 8.94 -1.79
C LEU A 419 -8.46 8.70 -2.88
N GLY A 420 -8.83 8.82 -4.16
CA GLY A 420 -7.89 8.84 -5.27
C GLY A 420 -6.97 10.06 -5.21
N ILE A 421 -7.52 11.26 -5.00
CA ILE A 421 -6.77 12.52 -4.84
C ILE A 421 -5.83 12.42 -3.63
N ILE A 422 -6.37 12.04 -2.46
CA ILE A 422 -5.60 11.89 -1.23
C ILE A 422 -4.45 10.90 -1.44
N GLY A 423 -4.76 9.74 -2.02
CA GLY A 423 -3.74 8.72 -2.26
C GLY A 423 -2.65 9.17 -3.23
N PHE A 424 -2.97 9.93 -4.28
CA PHE A 424 -1.95 10.48 -5.18
C PHE A 424 -1.01 11.44 -4.45
N VAL A 425 -1.57 12.41 -3.71
CA VAL A 425 -0.78 13.37 -2.93
C VAL A 425 0.07 12.67 -1.89
N SER A 426 -0.47 11.62 -1.23
CA SER A 426 0.26 10.82 -0.25
C SER A 426 1.46 10.09 -0.87
N TYR A 427 1.34 9.59 -2.09
CA TYR A 427 2.45 8.91 -2.78
C TYR A 427 3.56 9.86 -3.24
N VAL A 428 3.29 11.17 -3.38
CA VAL A 428 4.35 12.18 -3.59
C VAL A 428 5.30 12.23 -2.39
N SER A 429 4.83 11.85 -1.20
CA SER A 429 5.66 11.77 0.02
C SER A 429 6.87 10.85 -0.11
N VAL A 430 6.79 9.81 -0.94
CA VAL A 430 7.89 8.87 -1.20
C VAL A 430 9.13 9.58 -1.75
N LEU A 431 8.93 10.64 -2.54
CA LEU A 431 10.04 11.44 -3.05
C LEU A 431 10.74 12.21 -1.93
N VAL A 432 9.98 12.71 -0.96
CA VAL A 432 10.52 13.46 0.19
C VAL A 432 11.17 12.51 1.18
N SER A 433 10.50 11.41 1.55
CA SER A 433 11.01 10.45 2.53
C SER A 433 12.18 9.64 1.99
N GLY A 434 12.14 9.19 0.74
CA GLY A 434 13.21 8.43 0.12
C GLY A 434 14.41 9.32 -0.26
N TRP A 435 14.24 10.10 -1.33
CA TRP A 435 15.33 10.92 -1.86
C TRP A 435 15.67 12.12 -0.98
N GLY A 436 14.66 12.87 -0.50
CA GLY A 436 14.89 14.07 0.30
C GLY A 436 15.60 13.79 1.63
N PHE A 437 15.16 12.75 2.35
CA PHE A 437 15.82 12.36 3.60
C PHE A 437 17.19 11.71 3.38
N GLY A 438 17.37 11.00 2.26
CA GLY A 438 18.68 10.53 1.84
C GLY A 438 19.68 11.67 1.66
N LEU A 439 19.30 12.72 0.93
CA LEU A 439 20.14 13.92 0.76
C LEU A 439 20.47 14.61 2.09
N ILE A 440 19.51 14.67 3.02
CA ILE A 440 19.77 15.24 4.35
C ILE A 440 20.69 14.35 5.15
N ALA A 441 20.52 13.04 5.11
CA ALA A 441 21.38 12.07 5.82
C ALA A 441 22.83 12.11 5.33
N ASP A 442 23.04 12.32 4.03
CA ASP A 442 24.38 12.45 3.42
C ASP A 442 24.99 13.87 3.56
N SER A 443 24.22 14.85 4.06
CA SER A 443 24.70 16.21 4.29
C SER A 443 25.43 16.36 5.63
N GLU A 444 25.98 17.56 5.88
CA GLU A 444 26.57 17.92 7.18
C GLU A 444 25.61 17.80 8.37
N TYR A 445 24.29 17.86 8.13
CA TYR A 445 23.27 17.71 9.15
C TYR A 445 23.03 16.25 9.56
N GLY A 446 23.39 15.28 8.68
CA GLY A 446 23.31 13.84 8.96
C GLY A 446 21.94 13.40 9.45
N TRP A 447 21.91 12.36 10.26
CA TRP A 447 20.67 11.82 10.85
C TRP A 447 19.93 12.81 11.76
N ASN A 448 20.65 13.77 12.40
CA ASN A 448 19.98 14.82 13.19
C ASN A 448 19.06 15.69 12.31
N GLY A 449 19.54 16.04 11.10
CA GLY A 449 18.71 16.77 10.12
C GLY A 449 17.46 16.01 9.71
N VAL A 450 17.55 14.69 9.49
CA VAL A 450 16.41 13.83 9.19
C VAL A 450 15.39 13.84 10.34
N PHE A 451 15.84 13.71 11.59
CA PHE A 451 14.95 13.75 12.75
C PHE A 451 14.27 15.11 12.93
N VAL A 452 14.99 16.22 12.76
CA VAL A 452 14.39 17.55 12.79
C VAL A 452 13.33 17.69 11.72
N ALA A 453 13.60 17.24 10.49
CA ALA A 453 12.63 17.25 9.41
C ALA A 453 11.39 16.41 9.76
N MET A 454 11.55 15.20 10.32
CA MET A 454 10.43 14.36 10.76
C MET A 454 9.58 15.05 11.84
N VAL A 455 10.19 15.73 12.82
CA VAL A 455 9.47 16.49 13.85
C VAL A 455 8.67 17.63 13.22
N ILE A 456 9.28 18.39 12.31
CA ILE A 456 8.59 19.48 11.59
C ILE A 456 7.39 18.93 10.80
N MET A 457 7.57 17.81 10.07
CA MET A 457 6.49 17.17 9.31
C MET A 457 5.36 16.69 10.23
N ALA A 458 5.70 16.13 11.40
CA ALA A 458 4.70 15.69 12.38
C ALA A 458 3.90 16.87 12.97
N VAL A 459 4.57 17.98 13.27
CA VAL A 459 3.91 19.21 13.76
C VAL A 459 2.98 19.77 12.70
N ILE A 460 3.45 19.94 11.45
CA ILE A 460 2.61 20.48 10.37
C ILE A 460 1.40 19.55 10.14
N GLY A 461 1.62 18.23 10.07
CA GLY A 461 0.55 17.26 9.93
C GLY A 461 -0.49 17.32 11.06
N ALA A 462 -0.05 17.52 12.30
CA ALA A 462 -0.95 17.70 13.44
C ALA A 462 -1.75 19.00 13.35
N LEU A 463 -1.10 20.11 12.98
CA LEU A 463 -1.73 21.43 12.90
C LEU A 463 -2.89 21.47 11.88
N ILE A 464 -2.84 20.67 10.82
CA ILE A 464 -3.92 20.59 9.83
C ILE A 464 -5.22 20.06 10.46
N PHE A 465 -5.15 19.19 11.49
CA PHE A 465 -6.34 18.66 12.17
C PHE A 465 -6.92 19.61 13.24
N VAL A 466 -6.19 20.63 13.67
CA VAL A 466 -6.65 21.57 14.72
C VAL A 466 -7.96 22.27 14.33
N PRO A 467 -8.10 22.90 13.15
CA PRO A 467 -9.37 23.52 12.75
C PRO A 467 -10.50 22.50 12.57
N MET A 468 -10.16 21.22 12.33
CA MET A 468 -11.13 20.14 12.15
C MET A 468 -11.60 19.52 13.49
N TRP A 469 -11.12 19.98 14.65
CA TRP A 469 -11.42 19.43 15.97
C TRP A 469 -12.92 19.35 16.30
N LYS A 470 -13.70 20.33 15.85
CA LYS A 470 -15.16 20.39 16.10
C LYS A 470 -15.98 19.72 14.98
N MET A 471 -15.32 19.24 13.92
CA MET A 471 -15.99 18.65 12.78
C MET A 471 -16.83 17.44 13.20
N LYS A 472 -18.10 17.44 12.80
CA LYS A 472 -19.04 16.37 13.07
C LYS A 472 -19.08 15.37 11.91
N ARG A 473 -19.78 14.23 12.15
CA ARG A 473 -19.94 13.14 11.20
C ARG A 473 -21.02 13.40 10.11
N ASP A 474 -21.66 14.55 10.09
CA ASP A 474 -22.93 14.82 9.39
C ASP A 474 -22.83 14.83 7.84
N ALA A 475 -21.88 14.14 7.27
CA ALA A 475 -21.54 14.27 5.87
C ALA A 475 -22.46 13.56 4.89
N TYR A 476 -23.35 12.67 5.35
CA TYR A 476 -24.34 12.04 4.46
C TYR A 476 -25.71 12.78 4.43
N SER A 477 -25.82 13.90 5.13
CA SER A 477 -27.06 14.66 5.24
C SER A 477 -27.40 15.51 4.01
N GLU A 478 -26.48 15.63 3.05
CA GLU A 478 -26.67 16.43 1.83
C GLU A 478 -26.91 15.59 0.56
N GLU A 479 -27.09 14.27 0.69
CA GLU A 479 -27.45 13.41 -0.46
C GLU A 479 -28.92 13.46 -0.81
#